data_4b9561a3720066a33e976c8fba720451
#
_entry.id   4b9561a3720066a33e976c8fba720451
#
_cell.length_a   1.000
_cell.length_b   1.000
_cell.length_c   1.000
_cell.angle_alpha   90.00
_cell.angle_beta   90.00
_cell.angle_gamma   90.00
#
_symmetry.space_group_name_H-M   'P 1'
#
loop_
_entity.id
_entity.type
_entity.pdbx_description
1 polymer ?
#
loop_
_entity_poly.entity_id
_entity_poly.type
_entity_poly.pdbx_seq_one_letter_code
_entity_poly.pdbx_strand_id
1 'polypeptide(L)'
;SLTLNFNLDVRHTLKVDIPPGGEKVRLVPAGGWQGWLQAGRRPVSLFRDQTFTISASSRFKMQMMCGPGLNGECAIEDAETNRRAEMFVSVSLPNGLTDLSGQPVKRLRLKSGEENALYFKPGFYVDRAPGVLHFEVAPHSMATMLRPGESGIYRGTVIVIWDSDI
;
A
#
# COMPACT_ATOMS: atom_id res chain seq x y z
N SER A 1 -2.87 -5.40 13.03
CA SER A 1 -2.43 -5.97 11.76
C SER A 1 -3.27 -5.44 10.62
N LEU A 2 -2.73 -5.44 9.46
CA LEU A 2 -3.39 -5.00 8.23
C LEU A 2 -3.60 -6.22 7.34
N THR A 3 -4.82 -6.38 6.84
CA THR A 3 -5.13 -7.40 5.85
C THR A 3 -5.24 -6.71 4.50
N LEU A 4 -4.49 -7.21 3.53
CA LEU A 4 -4.49 -6.71 2.17
C LEU A 4 -5.14 -7.75 1.27
N ASN A 5 -6.22 -7.36 0.60
CA ASN A 5 -6.91 -8.22 -0.34
C ASN A 5 -6.63 -7.72 -1.76
N PHE A 6 -6.15 -8.62 -2.61
CA PHE A 6 -5.89 -8.31 -4.00
C PHE A 6 -6.93 -9.03 -4.85
N ASN A 7 -7.66 -8.26 -5.64
CA ASN A 7 -8.51 -8.81 -6.68
C ASN A 7 -7.68 -8.90 -7.94
N LEU A 8 -7.39 -10.13 -8.35
CA LEU A 8 -6.61 -10.35 -9.54
C LEU A 8 -7.53 -10.54 -10.73
N ASP A 9 -7.54 -9.58 -11.63
CA ASP A 9 -8.23 -9.69 -12.90
C ASP A 9 -7.21 -10.03 -13.98
N VAL A 10 -7.16 -11.30 -14.35
CA VAL A 10 -6.20 -11.79 -15.34
C VAL A 10 -6.80 -11.67 -16.73
N ARG A 11 -6.21 -10.77 -17.52
CA ARG A 11 -6.55 -10.59 -18.93
C ARG A 11 -5.33 -10.90 -19.77
N HIS A 12 -5.47 -10.90 -21.08
CA HIS A 12 -4.40 -11.30 -22.02
C HIS A 12 -3.08 -10.60 -21.81
N THR A 13 -3.09 -9.37 -21.28
CA THR A 13 -1.93 -8.48 -21.26
C THR A 13 -1.54 -8.05 -19.87
N LEU A 14 -2.23 -8.54 -18.84
CA LEU A 14 -1.96 -8.13 -17.48
C LEU A 14 -2.01 -9.33 -16.55
N LYS A 15 -0.94 -9.51 -15.76
CA LYS A 15 -0.89 -10.53 -14.71
C LYS A 15 -0.14 -9.98 -13.52
N VAL A 16 -0.73 -10.12 -12.33
CA VAL A 16 -0.12 -9.70 -11.06
C VAL A 16 -0.12 -10.87 -10.09
N ASP A 17 1.05 -11.17 -9.52
CA ASP A 17 1.22 -12.24 -8.54
C ASP A 17 1.72 -11.67 -7.22
N ILE A 18 1.11 -12.13 -6.13
CA ILE A 18 1.51 -11.78 -4.77
C ILE A 18 2.20 -12.98 -4.15
N PRO A 19 3.36 -12.82 -3.51
CA PRO A 19 4.00 -13.92 -2.81
C PRO A 19 3.09 -14.53 -1.74
N PRO A 20 3.22 -15.82 -1.45
CA PRO A 20 2.42 -16.46 -0.39
C PRO A 20 2.54 -15.72 0.93
N GLY A 21 1.40 -15.48 1.59
CA GLY A 21 1.33 -14.72 2.83
C GLY A 21 1.34 -13.20 2.65
N GLY A 22 1.51 -12.72 1.41
CA GLY A 22 1.57 -11.28 1.14
C GLY A 22 0.26 -10.54 1.34
N GLU A 23 -0.85 -11.24 1.50
CA GLU A 23 -2.15 -10.64 1.78
C GLU A 23 -2.28 -10.14 3.22
N LYS A 24 -1.35 -10.51 4.10
CA LYS A 24 -1.32 -10.03 5.49
C LYS A 24 -0.08 -9.17 5.69
N VAL A 25 -0.32 -7.93 6.05
CA VAL A 25 0.76 -6.95 6.19
C VAL A 25 0.83 -6.47 7.63
N ARG A 26 2.04 -6.48 8.20
CA ARG A 26 2.32 -5.93 9.53
C ARG A 26 3.20 -4.70 9.37
N LEU A 27 2.78 -3.61 9.99
CA LEU A 27 3.56 -2.38 9.99
C LEU A 27 4.53 -2.41 11.17
N VAL A 28 5.79 -2.07 10.89
CA VAL A 28 6.85 -2.06 11.88
C VAL A 28 7.66 -0.78 11.77
N PRO A 29 8.29 -0.33 12.86
CA PRO A 29 9.20 0.82 12.79
C PRO A 29 10.50 0.45 12.08
N ALA A 30 11.19 1.46 11.60
CA ALA A 30 12.53 1.28 11.04
C ALA A 30 13.45 0.64 12.09
N GLY A 31 14.15 -0.43 11.71
CA GLY A 31 14.96 -1.20 12.66
C GLY A 31 14.17 -2.14 13.55
N GLY A 32 12.83 -2.23 13.38
CA GLY A 32 11.96 -3.09 14.15
C GLY A 32 11.66 -2.56 15.55
N TRP A 33 10.77 -3.25 16.26
CA TRP A 33 10.38 -2.88 17.61
C TRP A 33 11.52 -3.00 18.63
N GLN A 34 12.46 -3.89 18.35
CA GLN A 34 13.62 -4.10 19.20
C GLN A 34 14.45 -2.82 19.36
N GLY A 35 14.68 -2.09 18.28
CA GLY A 35 15.41 -0.84 18.31
C GLY A 35 14.74 0.21 19.20
N TRP A 36 13.41 0.28 19.17
CA TRP A 36 12.65 1.17 20.04
C TRP A 36 12.80 0.79 21.52
N LEU A 37 12.64 -0.49 21.83
CA LEU A 37 12.73 -0.96 23.20
C LEU A 37 14.13 -0.71 23.80
N GLN A 38 15.18 -0.89 22.99
CA GLN A 38 16.55 -0.66 23.43
C GLN A 38 16.92 0.82 23.55
N ALA A 39 16.46 1.63 22.62
CA ALA A 39 16.80 3.05 22.59
C ALA A 39 15.93 3.93 23.49
N GLY A 40 14.82 3.41 23.97
CA GLY A 40 13.86 4.19 24.77
C GLY A 40 13.15 5.30 23.99
N ARG A 41 13.25 5.29 22.67
CA ARG A 41 12.63 6.28 21.80
C ARG A 41 11.40 5.72 21.11
N ARG A 42 10.38 6.56 20.96
CA ARG A 42 9.23 6.19 20.17
C ARG A 42 9.62 6.14 18.69
N PRO A 43 9.14 5.14 17.93
CA PRO A 43 9.35 5.14 16.50
C PRO A 43 8.67 6.35 15.86
N VAL A 44 9.33 6.94 14.87
CA VAL A 44 8.77 8.09 14.14
C VAL A 44 7.92 7.66 12.95
N SER A 45 8.01 6.39 12.56
CA SER A 45 7.23 5.85 11.46
C SER A 45 6.97 4.36 11.65
N LEU A 46 5.82 3.92 11.16
CA LEU A 46 5.49 2.51 11.00
C LEU A 46 5.23 2.29 9.53
N PHE A 47 5.93 1.32 8.93
CA PHE A 47 5.79 1.08 7.52
C PHE A 47 5.96 -0.40 7.16
N ARG A 48 5.54 -0.74 5.97
CA ARG A 48 5.77 -2.06 5.38
C ARG A 48 5.78 -1.92 3.87
N ASP A 49 6.76 -2.55 3.26
CA ASP A 49 6.84 -2.69 1.81
C ASP A 49 6.42 -4.11 1.44
N GLN A 50 5.45 -4.23 0.56
CA GLN A 50 4.96 -5.50 0.06
C GLN A 50 5.27 -5.61 -1.43
N THR A 51 6.12 -6.56 -1.79
CA THR A 51 6.46 -6.80 -3.19
C THR A 51 5.37 -7.58 -3.90
N PHE A 52 5.26 -7.35 -5.20
CA PHE A 52 4.44 -8.14 -6.11
C PHE A 52 5.19 -8.26 -7.43
N THR A 53 4.80 -9.21 -8.26
CA THR A 53 5.34 -9.31 -9.62
C THR A 53 4.26 -8.96 -10.61
N ILE A 54 4.63 -8.27 -11.67
CA ILE A 54 3.69 -7.80 -12.67
C ILE A 54 4.20 -8.09 -14.08
N SER A 55 3.30 -8.56 -14.92
CA SER A 55 3.51 -8.69 -16.36
C SER A 55 2.46 -7.83 -17.06
N ALA A 56 2.90 -6.97 -17.96
CA ALA A 56 2.00 -6.08 -18.68
C ALA A 56 2.52 -5.79 -20.08
N SER A 57 1.64 -5.85 -21.06
CA SER A 57 1.95 -5.53 -22.45
C SER A 57 1.08 -4.42 -23.02
N SER A 58 0.11 -3.94 -22.28
CA SER A 58 -0.73 -2.81 -22.66
C SER A 58 -1.08 -1.96 -21.45
N ARG A 59 -1.78 -0.87 -21.68
CA ARG A 59 -2.22 0.05 -20.64
C ARG A 59 -3.06 -0.67 -19.59
N PHE A 60 -2.89 -0.24 -18.34
CA PHE A 60 -3.69 -0.74 -17.24
C PHE A 60 -3.93 0.37 -16.22
N LYS A 61 -4.87 0.12 -15.32
CA LYS A 61 -5.14 1.02 -14.22
C LYS A 61 -4.98 0.30 -12.88
N MET A 62 -4.68 1.06 -11.86
CA MET A 62 -4.71 0.61 -10.48
C MET A 62 -5.73 1.45 -9.72
N GLN A 63 -6.54 0.75 -8.96
CA GLN A 63 -7.57 1.37 -8.14
C GLN A 63 -7.46 0.82 -6.74
N MET A 64 -7.63 1.66 -5.75
CA MET A 64 -7.59 1.26 -4.36
C MET A 64 -8.93 1.56 -3.70
N MET A 65 -9.37 0.65 -2.83
CA MET A 65 -10.53 0.84 -1.98
C MET A 65 -10.13 0.45 -0.55
N CYS A 66 -10.43 1.30 0.39
CA CYS A 66 -10.13 1.04 1.80
C CYS A 66 -11.19 1.67 2.71
N GLY A 67 -11.12 1.32 3.99
CA GLY A 67 -12.06 1.84 4.98
C GLY A 67 -11.97 3.35 5.13
N PRO A 68 -12.92 3.94 5.86
CA PRO A 68 -13.12 5.38 5.85
C PRO A 68 -11.91 6.13 6.41
N GLY A 69 -11.33 6.96 5.56
CA GLY A 69 -10.38 7.99 5.88
C GLY A 69 -10.82 9.30 5.27
N LEU A 70 -10.16 10.37 5.62
CA LEU A 70 -10.44 11.68 5.04
C LEU A 70 -9.63 11.86 3.75
N ASN A 71 -10.20 12.57 2.78
CA ASN A 71 -9.51 12.95 1.54
C ASN A 71 -8.99 11.76 0.72
N GLY A 72 -9.71 10.62 0.74
CA GLY A 72 -9.30 9.44 -0.01
C GLY A 72 -8.17 8.63 0.61
N GLU A 73 -7.72 8.98 1.81
CA GLU A 73 -6.71 8.21 2.51
C GLU A 73 -7.34 7.02 3.23
N CYS A 74 -6.53 5.99 3.47
CA CYS A 74 -6.95 4.82 4.23
C CYS A 74 -6.84 5.07 5.72
N ALA A 75 -7.60 4.31 6.50
CA ALA A 75 -7.49 4.34 7.95
C ALA A 75 -7.50 2.91 8.50
N ILE A 76 -6.73 2.70 9.55
CA ILE A 76 -6.79 1.50 10.38
C ILE A 76 -7.43 1.90 11.71
N GLU A 77 -8.13 0.98 12.32
CA GLU A 77 -8.96 1.27 13.50
C GLU A 77 -8.76 0.23 14.58
N ASP A 78 -8.76 0.69 15.83
CA ASP A 78 -8.83 -0.15 16.99
C ASP A 78 -10.31 -0.37 17.35
N ALA A 79 -10.77 -1.61 17.26
CA ALA A 79 -12.16 -1.95 17.48
C ALA A 79 -12.63 -1.70 18.92
N GLU A 80 -11.73 -1.74 19.90
CA GLU A 80 -12.10 -1.54 21.30
C GLU A 80 -12.28 -0.07 21.65
N THR A 81 -11.43 0.79 21.12
CA THR A 81 -11.43 2.22 21.45
C THR A 81 -12.03 3.09 20.38
N ASN A 82 -12.27 2.55 19.18
CA ASN A 82 -12.70 3.28 17.99
C ASN A 82 -11.71 4.36 17.54
N ARG A 83 -10.46 4.27 17.99
CA ARG A 83 -9.41 5.17 17.53
C ARG A 83 -8.99 4.79 16.13
N ARG A 84 -8.69 5.81 15.34
CA ARG A 84 -8.26 5.63 13.96
C ARG A 84 -6.87 6.19 13.76
N ALA A 85 -6.13 5.54 12.88
CA ALA A 85 -4.86 6.04 12.41
C ALA A 85 -4.93 6.11 10.89
N GLU A 86 -4.49 7.22 10.34
CA GLU A 86 -4.44 7.41 8.91
C GLU A 86 -3.23 6.68 8.34
N MET A 87 -3.43 6.03 7.21
CA MET A 87 -2.38 5.24 6.56
C MET A 87 -2.26 5.65 5.10
N PHE A 88 -1.02 5.86 4.66
CA PHE A 88 -0.71 6.18 3.28
C PHE A 88 -0.31 4.91 2.54
N VAL A 89 -0.82 4.76 1.33
CA VAL A 89 -0.49 3.66 0.44
C VAL A 89 0.09 4.25 -0.84
N SER A 90 1.24 3.73 -1.25
CA SER A 90 1.92 4.18 -2.46
C SER A 90 2.37 2.97 -3.26
N VAL A 91 2.63 3.17 -4.54
CA VAL A 91 3.11 2.12 -5.43
C VAL A 91 4.38 2.55 -6.13
N SER A 92 5.31 1.61 -6.27
CA SER A 92 6.46 1.72 -7.16
C SER A 92 6.37 0.61 -8.19
N LEU A 93 6.50 0.97 -9.44
CA LEU A 93 6.45 0.01 -10.54
C LEU A 93 7.86 -0.25 -11.10
N PRO A 94 8.09 -1.44 -11.67
CA PRO A 94 9.39 -1.73 -12.26
C PRO A 94 9.68 -0.89 -13.49
N ASN A 95 10.96 -0.86 -13.89
CA ASN A 95 11.38 -0.19 -15.12
C ASN A 95 10.59 -0.74 -16.31
N GLY A 96 10.22 0.16 -17.20
CA GLY A 96 9.40 -0.19 -18.36
C GLY A 96 7.93 0.14 -18.18
N LEU A 97 7.46 0.30 -16.94
CA LEU A 97 6.11 0.77 -16.65
C LEU A 97 6.17 2.22 -16.18
N THR A 98 5.38 3.05 -16.82
CA THR A 98 5.37 4.49 -16.55
C THR A 98 3.95 4.98 -16.36
N ASP A 99 3.80 6.22 -15.90
CA ASP A 99 2.51 6.89 -16.01
C ASP A 99 2.23 7.26 -17.47
N LEU A 100 1.07 7.84 -17.75
CA LEU A 100 0.70 8.14 -19.14
C LEU A 100 1.57 9.23 -19.76
N SER A 101 2.27 10.01 -18.95
CA SER A 101 3.21 11.02 -19.45
C SER A 101 4.62 10.47 -19.70
N GLY A 102 4.86 9.19 -19.41
CA GLY A 102 6.13 8.54 -19.61
C GLY A 102 7.10 8.64 -18.44
N GLN A 103 6.63 9.11 -17.29
CA GLN A 103 7.46 9.23 -16.10
C GLN A 103 7.52 7.92 -15.30
N PRO A 104 8.67 7.58 -14.74
CA PRO A 104 8.77 6.43 -13.85
C PRO A 104 7.83 6.55 -12.65
N VAL A 105 7.37 5.40 -12.16
CA VAL A 105 6.44 5.36 -11.03
C VAL A 105 7.21 4.96 -9.77
N LYS A 106 7.48 5.94 -8.91
CA LYS A 106 8.22 5.74 -7.66
C LYS A 106 7.42 6.36 -6.51
N ARG A 107 6.95 5.53 -5.59
CA ARG A 107 6.18 5.95 -4.41
C ARG A 107 5.03 6.88 -4.76
N LEU A 108 4.30 6.53 -5.82
CA LEU A 108 3.14 7.30 -6.23
C LEU A 108 1.98 6.97 -5.31
N ARG A 109 1.42 8.00 -4.68
CA ARG A 109 0.34 7.83 -3.71
C ARG A 109 -0.93 7.32 -4.37
N LEU A 110 -1.48 6.25 -3.80
CA LEU A 110 -2.81 5.76 -4.16
C LEU A 110 -3.84 6.40 -3.22
N LYS A 111 -4.99 6.76 -3.77
CA LYS A 111 -6.12 7.26 -2.99
C LYS A 111 -7.33 6.38 -3.23
N SER A 112 -8.13 6.19 -2.20
CA SER A 112 -9.31 5.36 -2.26
C SER A 112 -10.37 5.98 -3.16
N GLY A 113 -11.04 5.14 -3.93
CA GLY A 113 -12.15 5.53 -4.78
C GLY A 113 -11.87 5.30 -6.26
N GLU A 114 -12.92 5.02 -6.99
CA GLU A 114 -12.84 4.80 -8.44
C GLU A 114 -12.36 6.05 -9.17
N GLU A 115 -12.78 7.22 -8.71
CA GLU A 115 -12.39 8.51 -9.28
C GLU A 115 -10.91 8.80 -9.11
N ASN A 116 -10.22 8.10 -8.22
CA ASN A 116 -8.80 8.28 -7.96
C ASN A 116 -7.93 7.19 -8.60
N ALA A 117 -8.49 6.41 -9.52
CA ALA A 117 -7.74 5.39 -10.24
C ALA A 117 -6.56 6.01 -11.00
N LEU A 118 -5.43 5.31 -10.97
CA LEU A 118 -4.21 5.74 -11.65
C LEU A 118 -3.99 4.87 -12.89
N TYR A 119 -3.52 5.49 -13.95
CA TYR A 119 -3.33 4.83 -15.25
C TYR A 119 -1.86 4.75 -15.60
N PHE A 120 -1.47 3.59 -16.13
CA PHE A 120 -0.08 3.29 -16.44
C PHE A 120 0.03 2.66 -17.83
N LYS A 121 1.21 2.72 -18.39
CA LYS A 121 1.49 2.10 -19.69
C LYS A 121 2.88 1.49 -19.69
N PRO A 122 3.07 0.36 -20.42
CA PRO A 122 4.39 -0.16 -20.66
C PRO A 122 5.05 0.57 -21.85
N GLY A 123 6.34 0.85 -21.73
CA GLY A 123 7.15 1.29 -22.85
C GLY A 123 7.61 0.11 -23.70
N PHE A 124 7.69 -1.05 -23.10
CA PHE A 124 7.97 -2.35 -23.73
C PHE A 124 7.29 -3.42 -22.89
N TYR A 125 7.19 -4.65 -23.43
CA TYR A 125 6.61 -5.75 -22.68
C TYR A 125 7.40 -6.00 -21.39
N VAL A 126 6.70 -5.98 -20.27
CA VAL A 126 7.27 -6.27 -18.95
C VAL A 126 6.79 -7.65 -18.53
N ASP A 127 7.74 -8.53 -18.19
CA ASP A 127 7.43 -9.89 -17.80
C ASP A 127 7.95 -10.17 -16.40
N ARG A 128 7.07 -10.51 -15.48
CA ARG A 128 7.38 -10.89 -14.10
C ARG A 128 8.36 -9.97 -13.40
N ALA A 129 8.18 -8.69 -13.56
CA ALA A 129 9.04 -7.70 -12.93
C ALA A 129 8.51 -7.31 -11.55
N PRO A 130 9.40 -6.96 -10.60
CA PRO A 130 8.98 -6.63 -9.25
C PRO A 130 8.43 -5.21 -9.14
N GLY A 131 7.27 -5.11 -8.50
CA GLY A 131 6.74 -3.84 -8.02
C GLY A 131 6.64 -3.87 -6.51
N VAL A 132 6.34 -2.73 -5.90
CA VAL A 132 6.22 -2.62 -4.44
C VAL A 132 5.02 -1.77 -4.09
N LEU A 133 4.21 -2.27 -3.15
CA LEU A 133 3.21 -1.48 -2.45
C LEU A 133 3.82 -1.03 -1.13
N HIS A 134 3.78 0.25 -0.86
CA HIS A 134 4.32 0.85 0.36
C HIS A 134 3.17 1.26 1.26
N PHE A 135 3.20 0.80 2.49
CA PHE A 135 2.22 1.15 3.52
C PHE A 135 2.93 1.92 4.62
N GLU A 136 2.38 3.04 5.02
CA GLU A 136 2.97 3.89 6.05
C GLU A 136 1.87 4.55 6.88
N VAL A 137 2.01 4.51 8.21
CA VAL A 137 1.12 5.29 9.07
C VAL A 137 1.51 6.75 9.01
N ALA A 138 0.52 7.62 8.85
CA ALA A 138 0.75 9.05 8.77
C ALA A 138 1.42 9.57 10.04
N PRO A 139 2.42 10.46 9.93
CA PRO A 139 3.16 10.95 11.11
C PRO A 139 2.27 11.56 12.19
N HIS A 140 1.21 12.27 11.82
CA HIS A 140 0.30 12.86 12.82
C HIS A 140 -0.48 11.81 13.60
N SER A 141 -0.72 10.63 13.03
CA SER A 141 -1.39 9.52 13.72
C SER A 141 -0.46 8.78 14.65
N MET A 142 0.85 8.79 14.38
CA MET A 142 1.83 8.12 15.22
C MET A 142 1.82 8.64 16.65
N ALA A 143 1.73 9.95 16.82
CA ALA A 143 1.71 10.57 18.14
C ALA A 143 0.53 10.08 18.99
N THR A 144 -0.62 9.87 18.37
CA THR A 144 -1.81 9.36 19.05
C THR A 144 -1.70 7.89 19.39
N MET A 145 -1.23 7.08 18.44
CA MET A 145 -1.13 5.63 18.60
C MET A 145 -0.15 5.22 19.70
N LEU A 146 0.92 6.00 19.89
CA LEU A 146 2.02 5.64 20.75
C LEU A 146 2.05 6.42 22.06
N ARG A 147 0.94 7.04 22.46
CA ARG A 147 0.87 7.71 23.76
C ARG A 147 1.09 6.73 24.90
N PRO A 148 1.80 7.14 25.97
CA PRO A 148 1.96 6.30 27.14
C PRO A 148 0.62 5.87 27.70
N GLY A 149 0.51 4.59 28.07
CA GLY A 149 -0.74 4.03 28.60
C GLY A 149 -1.78 3.71 27.54
N GLU A 150 -1.54 4.05 26.29
CA GLU A 150 -2.43 3.70 25.20
C GLU A 150 -1.83 2.55 24.40
N SER A 151 -2.54 1.44 24.40
CA SER A 151 -2.18 0.29 23.57
C SER A 151 -3.42 -0.12 22.80
N GLY A 152 -3.23 -0.79 21.68
CA GLY A 152 -4.35 -1.24 20.88
C GLY A 152 -3.87 -2.06 19.71
N ILE A 153 -4.84 -2.74 19.10
CA ILE A 153 -4.62 -3.49 17.87
C ILE A 153 -5.42 -2.78 16.79
N TYR A 154 -4.68 -2.18 15.85
CA TYR A 154 -5.28 -1.47 14.74
C TYR A 154 -5.36 -2.40 13.52
N ARG A 155 -6.52 -2.42 12.91
CA ARG A 155 -6.78 -3.29 11.74
C ARG A 155 -7.45 -2.50 10.65
N GLY A 156 -7.22 -2.94 9.42
CA GLY A 156 -7.89 -2.37 8.26
C GLY A 156 -7.78 -3.31 7.08
N THR A 157 -8.59 -3.03 6.07
CA THR A 157 -8.60 -3.79 4.82
C THR A 157 -8.35 -2.83 3.68
N VAL A 158 -7.38 -3.18 2.85
CA VAL A 158 -7.07 -2.44 1.62
C VAL A 158 -7.27 -3.39 0.45
N ILE A 159 -8.06 -2.96 -0.51
CA ILE A 159 -8.28 -3.70 -1.75
C ILE A 159 -7.58 -2.92 -2.87
N VAL A 160 -6.67 -3.59 -3.57
CA VAL A 160 -6.01 -3.02 -4.73
C VAL A 160 -6.42 -3.81 -5.96
N ILE A 161 -6.89 -3.11 -6.96
CA ILE A 161 -7.39 -3.70 -8.20
C ILE A 161 -6.48 -3.25 -9.34
N TRP A 162 -5.90 -4.22 -10.04
CA TRP A 162 -5.21 -4.00 -11.30
C TRP A 162 -6.13 -4.42 -12.41
N ASP A 163 -6.37 -3.55 -13.36
CA ASP A 163 -7.30 -3.84 -14.45
C ASP A 163 -6.75 -3.35 -15.78
N SER A 164 -6.93 -4.17 -16.79
CA SER A 164 -6.52 -3.82 -18.14
C SER A 164 -7.37 -2.65 -18.66
N ASP A 165 -6.70 -1.64 -19.22
CA ASP A 165 -7.37 -0.45 -19.76
C ASP A 165 -7.43 -0.52 -21.28
N ILE A 166 -8.20 -1.49 -21.77
CA ILE A 166 -8.43 -1.71 -23.21
C ILE A 166 -9.91 -1.80 -23.52
#